data_3b116c04ecba8e86808baa8df19bc334
#
_entry.id   3b116c04ecba8e86808baa8df19bc334
#
_cell.length_a   1.000
_cell.length_b   1.000
_cell.length_c   1.000
_cell.angle_alpha   90.00
_cell.angle_beta   90.00
_cell.angle_gamma   90.00
#
_symmetry.space_group_name_H-M   'P 1'
#
loop_
_entity.id
_entity.type
_entity.pdbx_description
1 polymer ?
#
loop_
_entity_poly.entity_id
_entity_poly.type
_entity_poly.pdbx_seq_one_letter_code
_entity_poly.pdbx_strand_id
1 'polypeptide(L)'
;MENNLGREHSSIAITPDLSPENISSYINNLELIRRNAHKVDFLIIRNKSLDRDGYRNLAERIMESLNGKMPCILHFDNLDSFMGMSDLITESYGMHFTSSLLKELKKDDLLKHFEKKKLLGGSCHNEKEISLASNLGLNYCILGPIKDKLIDKKIITKGIGWDKFADMAKKSLIKIYAIGGLSNDDLEIASKHYACGIAGISMFNQSS
;
A
#
# COMPACT_ATOMS: atom_id res chain seq x y z
N MET A 1 12.02 -27.98 -2.66
CA MET A 1 12.50 -26.67 -3.15
C MET A 1 11.78 -26.42 -4.47
N GLU A 2 10.57 -25.84 -4.42
CA GLU A 2 9.85 -25.49 -5.63
C GLU A 2 10.43 -24.20 -6.22
N ASN A 3 10.85 -24.30 -7.48
CA ASN A 3 11.41 -23.21 -8.26
C ASN A 3 10.44 -22.04 -8.37
N ASN A 4 10.76 -20.92 -7.73
CA ASN A 4 10.06 -19.63 -7.85
C ASN A 4 10.35 -18.88 -9.18
N LEU A 5 10.69 -19.62 -10.24
CA LEU A 5 10.90 -19.11 -11.59
C LEU A 5 9.55 -18.94 -12.27
N GLY A 6 8.94 -17.74 -12.15
CA GLY A 6 7.72 -17.38 -12.88
C GLY A 6 6.73 -16.47 -12.14
N ARG A 7 7.02 -15.96 -10.94
CA ARG A 7 6.19 -14.93 -10.34
C ARG A 7 6.50 -13.60 -11.03
N GLU A 8 5.57 -13.12 -11.84
CA GLU A 8 5.60 -11.74 -12.31
C GLU A 8 5.76 -10.81 -11.10
N HIS A 9 6.80 -10.00 -11.12
CA HIS A 9 7.07 -9.01 -10.07
C HIS A 9 5.90 -8.04 -10.00
N SER A 10 5.38 -7.83 -8.79
CA SER A 10 4.19 -7.06 -8.50
C SER A 10 4.55 -5.74 -7.85
N SER A 11 3.79 -4.69 -8.13
CA SER A 11 3.98 -3.38 -7.52
C SER A 11 2.67 -2.81 -7.00
N ILE A 12 2.76 -2.05 -5.90
CA ILE A 12 1.66 -1.30 -5.31
C ILE A 12 1.98 0.19 -5.47
N ALA A 13 1.15 0.90 -6.22
CA ALA A 13 1.23 2.36 -6.28
C ALA A 13 0.52 2.96 -5.05
N ILE A 14 1.13 4.01 -4.48
CA ILE A 14 0.54 4.79 -3.39
C ILE A 14 0.52 6.24 -3.84
N THR A 15 -0.63 6.92 -3.72
CA THR A 15 -0.70 8.33 -4.08
C THR A 15 0.19 9.19 -3.17
N PRO A 16 0.88 10.19 -3.72
CA PRO A 16 1.39 11.30 -2.91
C PRO A 16 0.21 12.08 -2.31
N ASP A 17 0.51 13.12 -1.53
CA ASP A 17 -0.52 14.07 -1.12
C ASP A 17 -0.90 14.93 -2.34
N LEU A 18 -2.02 14.56 -2.98
CA LEU A 18 -2.54 15.17 -4.21
C LEU A 18 -3.48 16.32 -3.87
N SER A 19 -3.37 17.41 -4.63
CA SER A 19 -4.43 18.41 -4.73
C SER A 19 -5.38 18.07 -5.90
N PRO A 20 -6.61 18.59 -5.89
CA PRO A 20 -7.60 18.32 -6.94
C PRO A 20 -7.09 18.57 -8.37
N GLU A 21 -6.24 19.58 -8.56
CA GLU A 21 -5.68 19.95 -9.86
C GLU A 21 -4.70 18.91 -10.40
N ASN A 22 -4.05 18.17 -9.50
CA ASN A 22 -2.97 17.24 -9.85
C ASN A 22 -3.48 15.80 -10.11
N ILE A 23 -4.75 15.52 -9.88
CA ILE A 23 -5.32 14.16 -10.04
C ILE A 23 -5.12 13.65 -11.48
N SER A 24 -5.56 14.43 -12.48
CA SER A 24 -5.51 13.99 -13.87
C SER A 24 -4.08 13.75 -14.35
N SER A 25 -3.15 14.62 -13.97
CA SER A 25 -1.73 14.45 -14.29
C SER A 25 -1.16 13.20 -13.66
N TYR A 26 -1.47 12.95 -12.38
CA TYR A 26 -1.03 11.75 -11.68
C TYR A 26 -1.57 10.47 -12.33
N ILE A 27 -2.86 10.43 -12.66
CA ILE A 27 -3.50 9.27 -13.29
C ILE A 27 -2.89 8.98 -14.66
N ASN A 28 -2.69 10.01 -15.49
CA ASN A 28 -2.06 9.85 -16.80
C ASN A 28 -0.64 9.28 -16.69
N ASN A 29 0.15 9.79 -15.75
CA ASN A 29 1.49 9.28 -15.49
C ASN A 29 1.47 7.82 -15.01
N LEU A 30 0.58 7.48 -14.09
CA LEU A 30 0.42 6.11 -13.60
C LEU A 30 0.00 5.14 -14.72
N GLU A 31 -0.90 5.55 -15.61
CA GLU A 31 -1.29 4.75 -16.77
C GLU A 31 -0.13 4.55 -17.75
N LEU A 32 0.70 5.57 -17.95
CA LEU A 32 1.91 5.48 -18.79
C LEU A 32 2.91 4.47 -18.22
N ILE A 33 3.17 4.52 -16.91
CA ILE A 33 4.04 3.57 -16.23
C ILE A 33 3.51 2.14 -16.39
N ARG A 34 2.21 1.92 -16.23
CA ARG A 34 1.59 0.59 -16.41
C ARG A 34 1.77 0.04 -17.83
N ARG A 35 1.70 0.88 -18.84
CA ARG A 35 1.85 0.46 -20.24
C ARG A 35 3.30 0.08 -20.59
N ASN A 36 4.26 0.69 -19.92
CA ASN A 36 5.66 0.66 -20.34
C ASN A 36 6.51 -0.43 -19.70
N ALA A 37 6.04 -1.20 -18.73
CA ALA A 37 6.80 -2.39 -18.27
C ALA A 37 6.44 -2.95 -16.89
N HIS A 38 5.66 -2.31 -16.05
CA HIS A 38 5.54 -2.76 -14.68
C HIS A 38 4.10 -3.08 -14.29
N LYS A 39 3.90 -4.32 -13.82
CA LYS A 39 2.59 -4.74 -13.29
C LYS A 39 2.32 -4.00 -11.97
N VAL A 40 1.44 -3.01 -12.04
CA VAL A 40 0.86 -2.38 -10.85
C VAL A 40 -0.42 -3.13 -10.50
N ASP A 41 -0.45 -3.83 -9.37
CA ASP A 41 -1.60 -4.64 -8.98
C ASP A 41 -2.78 -3.78 -8.54
N PHE A 42 -2.52 -2.75 -7.76
CA PHE A 42 -3.54 -1.82 -7.28
C PHE A 42 -2.94 -0.49 -6.82
N LEU A 43 -3.82 0.49 -6.69
CA LEU A 43 -3.50 1.82 -6.19
C LEU A 43 -4.03 1.99 -4.77
N ILE A 44 -3.18 2.36 -3.83
CA ILE A 44 -3.59 2.84 -2.51
C ILE A 44 -3.79 4.35 -2.60
N ILE A 45 -5.04 4.79 -2.42
CA ILE A 45 -5.39 6.20 -2.35
C ILE A 45 -5.10 6.69 -0.93
N ARG A 46 -4.10 7.53 -0.78
CA ARG A 46 -3.63 8.08 0.49
C ARG A 46 -3.49 9.59 0.37
N ASN A 47 -3.94 10.32 1.37
CA ASN A 47 -3.66 11.75 1.54
C ASN A 47 -3.64 12.07 3.05
N LYS A 48 -2.59 12.73 3.51
CA LYS A 48 -2.42 13.08 4.93
C LYS A 48 -2.83 14.50 5.26
N SER A 49 -3.05 15.32 4.23
CA SER A 49 -3.29 16.75 4.37
C SER A 49 -4.77 17.10 4.39
N LEU A 50 -5.63 16.19 3.93
CA LEU A 50 -7.06 16.40 3.80
C LEU A 50 -7.80 15.89 5.04
N ASP A 51 -8.86 16.60 5.38
CA ASP A 51 -9.89 16.08 6.28
C ASP A 51 -10.71 14.97 5.61
N ARG A 52 -11.66 14.41 6.34
CA ARG A 52 -12.46 13.27 5.87
C ARG A 52 -13.22 13.57 4.57
N ASP A 53 -13.84 14.76 4.48
CA ASP A 53 -14.68 15.11 3.33
C ASP A 53 -13.82 15.43 2.10
N GLY A 54 -12.69 16.09 2.29
CA GLY A 54 -11.68 16.31 1.26
C GLY A 54 -11.07 15.00 0.75
N TYR A 55 -10.78 14.06 1.65
CA TYR A 55 -10.28 12.73 1.28
C TYR A 55 -11.33 11.93 0.50
N ARG A 56 -12.60 11.96 0.93
CA ARG A 56 -13.72 11.35 0.19
C ARG A 56 -13.77 11.86 -1.24
N ASN A 57 -13.84 13.18 -1.42
CA ASN A 57 -13.91 13.80 -2.75
C ASN A 57 -12.70 13.40 -3.63
N LEU A 58 -11.49 13.39 -3.05
CA LEU A 58 -10.28 12.93 -3.74
C LEU A 58 -10.41 11.48 -4.20
N ALA A 59 -10.84 10.59 -3.32
CA ALA A 59 -10.95 9.16 -3.61
C ALA A 59 -12.00 8.85 -4.68
N GLU A 60 -13.18 9.47 -4.60
CA GLU A 60 -14.23 9.37 -5.60
C GLU A 60 -13.72 9.79 -6.98
N ARG A 61 -13.09 10.96 -7.09
CA ARG A 61 -12.53 11.47 -8.34
C ARG A 61 -11.45 10.57 -8.94
N ILE A 62 -10.58 9.99 -8.10
CA ILE A 62 -9.56 9.04 -8.57
C ILE A 62 -10.23 7.76 -9.09
N MET A 63 -11.17 7.18 -8.34
CA MET A 63 -11.88 5.96 -8.73
C MET A 63 -12.68 6.17 -10.02
N GLU A 64 -13.38 7.28 -10.16
CA GLU A 64 -14.08 7.68 -11.40
C GLU A 64 -13.11 7.82 -12.57
N SER A 65 -11.99 8.52 -12.39
CA SER A 65 -10.99 8.72 -13.46
C SER A 65 -10.38 7.41 -13.92
N LEU A 66 -10.17 6.47 -13.02
CA LEU A 66 -9.65 5.13 -13.34
C LEU A 66 -10.72 4.22 -13.96
N ASN A 67 -12.00 4.48 -13.70
CA ASN A 67 -13.15 3.78 -14.28
C ASN A 67 -12.98 2.24 -14.31
N GLY A 68 -12.61 1.65 -13.18
CA GLY A 68 -12.38 0.21 -13.02
C GLY A 68 -11.11 -0.35 -13.67
N LYS A 69 -10.30 0.45 -14.37
CA LYS A 69 -9.06 0.00 -15.02
C LYS A 69 -7.99 -0.45 -14.03
N MET A 70 -8.05 0.01 -12.79
CA MET A 70 -7.13 -0.36 -11.71
C MET A 70 -7.91 -0.50 -10.40
N PRO A 71 -7.68 -1.58 -9.63
CA PRO A 71 -8.27 -1.72 -8.31
C PRO A 71 -7.78 -0.60 -7.38
N CYS A 72 -8.71 0.09 -6.71
CA CYS A 72 -8.44 1.16 -5.77
C CYS A 72 -8.65 0.70 -4.33
N ILE A 73 -7.67 0.94 -3.48
CA ILE A 73 -7.65 0.64 -2.06
C ILE A 73 -7.71 1.95 -1.28
N LEU A 74 -8.64 2.09 -0.36
CA LEU A 74 -8.75 3.26 0.50
C LEU A 74 -7.78 3.14 1.69
N HIS A 75 -7.08 4.22 2.00
CA HIS A 75 -6.15 4.26 3.13
C HIS A 75 -6.79 4.94 4.34
N PHE A 76 -6.70 4.28 5.51
CA PHE A 76 -7.22 4.80 6.78
C PHE A 76 -6.15 4.85 7.85
N ASP A 77 -6.11 5.95 8.59
CA ASP A 77 -5.18 6.20 9.69
C ASP A 77 -5.86 6.37 11.05
N ASN A 78 -7.19 6.50 11.06
CA ASN A 78 -8.01 6.59 12.27
C ASN A 78 -9.37 5.92 12.09
N LEU A 79 -9.99 5.58 13.21
CA LEU A 79 -11.22 4.80 13.27
C LEU A 79 -12.43 5.60 12.78
N ASP A 80 -12.50 6.89 13.08
CA ASP A 80 -13.63 7.75 12.70
C ASP A 80 -13.75 7.89 11.18
N SER A 81 -12.62 8.09 10.50
CA SER A 81 -12.60 8.12 9.03
C SER A 81 -13.01 6.78 8.43
N PHE A 82 -12.55 5.68 9.00
CA PHE A 82 -12.91 4.34 8.56
C PHE A 82 -14.41 4.07 8.72
N MET A 83 -14.97 4.33 9.91
CA MET A 83 -16.40 4.08 10.21
C MET A 83 -17.33 5.02 9.43
N GLY A 84 -16.88 6.24 9.12
CA GLY A 84 -17.67 7.26 8.43
C GLY A 84 -17.74 7.15 6.91
N MET A 85 -17.08 6.12 6.30
CA MET A 85 -16.98 5.97 4.84
C MET A 85 -17.49 4.61 4.32
N SER A 86 -18.45 4.01 4.97
CA SER A 86 -18.95 2.67 4.64
C SER A 86 -19.46 2.52 3.20
N ASP A 87 -20.09 3.56 2.65
CA ASP A 87 -20.53 3.65 1.26
C ASP A 87 -19.35 3.61 0.28
N LEU A 88 -18.38 4.49 0.47
CA LEU A 88 -17.19 4.54 -0.37
C LEU A 88 -16.36 3.25 -0.28
N ILE A 89 -16.26 2.66 0.91
CA ILE A 89 -15.63 1.35 1.11
C ILE A 89 -16.35 0.28 0.29
N THR A 90 -17.68 0.31 0.21
CA THR A 90 -18.44 -0.65 -0.58
C THR A 90 -18.11 -0.58 -2.08
N GLU A 91 -17.82 0.58 -2.61
CA GLU A 91 -17.43 0.80 -4.00
C GLU A 91 -15.95 0.47 -4.26
N SER A 92 -15.09 0.62 -3.26
CA SER A 92 -13.65 0.36 -3.38
C SER A 92 -13.33 -1.13 -3.52
N TYR A 93 -12.10 -1.44 -3.99
CA TYR A 93 -11.60 -2.80 -4.04
C TYR A 93 -11.16 -3.32 -2.67
N GLY A 94 -10.77 -2.44 -1.76
CA GLY A 94 -10.34 -2.81 -0.41
C GLY A 94 -9.85 -1.64 0.42
N MET A 95 -9.16 -1.97 1.51
CA MET A 95 -8.67 -1.01 2.49
C MET A 95 -7.25 -1.31 2.93
N HIS A 96 -6.55 -0.24 3.28
CA HIS A 96 -5.21 -0.29 3.85
C HIS A 96 -5.17 0.53 5.15
N PHE A 97 -4.71 -0.07 6.23
CA PHE A 97 -4.69 0.53 7.56
C PHE A 97 -3.26 0.89 7.98
N THR A 98 -3.09 2.00 8.66
CA THR A 98 -1.81 2.32 9.32
C THR A 98 -1.51 1.33 10.45
N SER A 99 -0.23 1.22 10.83
CA SER A 99 0.18 0.38 11.98
C SER A 99 -0.42 0.84 13.32
N SER A 100 -0.72 2.13 13.46
CA SER A 100 -1.45 2.67 14.63
C SER A 100 -2.88 2.17 14.66
N LEU A 101 -3.62 2.32 13.54
CA LEU A 101 -5.01 1.90 13.47
C LEU A 101 -5.17 0.39 13.61
N LEU A 102 -4.23 -0.43 13.12
CA LEU A 102 -4.26 -1.88 13.32
C LEU A 102 -4.33 -2.30 14.80
N LYS A 103 -3.75 -1.51 15.71
CA LYS A 103 -3.77 -1.78 17.16
C LYS A 103 -5.12 -1.49 17.82
N GLU A 104 -5.94 -0.68 17.17
CA GLU A 104 -7.28 -0.28 17.64
C GLU A 104 -8.38 -1.19 17.06
N LEU A 105 -8.14 -1.77 15.87
CA LEU A 105 -9.10 -2.61 15.16
C LEU A 105 -9.33 -3.95 15.88
N LYS A 106 -10.59 -4.38 15.88
CA LYS A 106 -10.97 -5.73 16.29
C LYS A 106 -11.41 -6.53 15.07
N LYS A 107 -11.13 -7.83 15.09
CA LYS A 107 -11.50 -8.73 13.99
C LYS A 107 -12.99 -8.71 13.68
N ASP A 108 -13.82 -8.64 14.72
CA ASP A 108 -15.27 -8.59 14.59
C ASP A 108 -15.76 -7.31 13.91
N ASP A 109 -15.06 -6.19 14.10
CA ASP A 109 -15.42 -4.93 13.44
C ASP A 109 -15.14 -5.01 11.94
N LEU A 110 -14.04 -5.66 11.53
CA LEU A 110 -13.74 -5.90 10.13
C LEU A 110 -14.75 -6.85 9.48
N LEU A 111 -15.17 -7.90 10.18
CA LEU A 111 -16.13 -8.89 9.65
C LEU A 111 -17.55 -8.32 9.54
N LYS A 112 -17.98 -7.46 10.47
CA LYS A 112 -19.33 -6.86 10.47
C LYS A 112 -19.55 -5.87 9.32
N HIS A 113 -18.50 -5.18 8.92
CA HIS A 113 -18.61 -4.14 7.90
C HIS A 113 -18.47 -4.65 6.47
N PHE A 114 -18.06 -5.93 6.27
CA PHE A 114 -17.72 -6.43 4.93
C PHE A 114 -18.35 -7.79 4.63
N GLU A 115 -19.57 -7.76 4.11
CA GLU A 115 -20.23 -8.95 3.52
C GLU A 115 -19.53 -9.44 2.24
N LYS A 116 -18.75 -8.59 1.58
CA LYS A 116 -18.01 -8.90 0.36
C LYS A 116 -16.52 -9.09 0.66
N LYS A 117 -15.88 -9.98 -0.10
CA LYS A 117 -14.43 -10.18 -0.06
C LYS A 117 -13.67 -8.92 -0.49
N LYS A 118 -13.36 -8.05 0.47
CA LYS A 118 -12.50 -6.88 0.28
C LYS A 118 -11.04 -7.27 0.48
N LEU A 119 -10.14 -6.65 -0.27
CA LEU A 119 -8.70 -6.79 -0.05
C LEU A 119 -8.30 -5.92 1.15
N LEU A 120 -7.83 -6.56 2.22
CA LEU A 120 -7.41 -5.90 3.45
C LEU A 120 -5.89 -5.88 3.55
N GLY A 121 -5.32 -4.72 3.79
CA GLY A 121 -3.88 -4.56 3.97
C GLY A 121 -3.52 -3.66 5.14
N GLY A 122 -2.25 -3.68 5.52
CA GLY A 122 -1.76 -2.83 6.59
C GLY A 122 -0.29 -2.48 6.47
N SER A 123 0.08 -1.31 7.00
CA SER A 123 1.47 -0.91 7.16
C SER A 123 2.05 -1.57 8.40
N CYS A 124 3.24 -2.18 8.27
CA CYS A 124 3.95 -2.85 9.36
C CYS A 124 5.42 -2.42 9.39
N HIS A 125 6.01 -2.40 10.59
CA HIS A 125 7.40 -2.03 10.81
C HIS A 125 8.21 -3.10 11.55
N ASN A 126 7.54 -4.13 12.06
CA ASN A 126 8.15 -5.19 12.85
C ASN A 126 7.29 -6.47 12.84
N GLU A 127 7.86 -7.56 13.36
CA GLU A 127 7.24 -8.88 13.41
C GLU A 127 5.92 -8.92 14.21
N LYS A 128 5.82 -8.11 15.28
CA LYS A 128 4.60 -8.04 16.10
C LYS A 128 3.42 -7.44 15.31
N GLU A 129 3.69 -6.40 14.51
CA GLU A 129 2.66 -5.78 13.68
C GLU A 129 2.24 -6.69 12.52
N ILE A 130 3.17 -7.47 11.93
CA ILE A 130 2.84 -8.49 10.94
C ILE A 130 1.94 -9.57 11.55
N SER A 131 2.29 -10.05 12.75
CA SER A 131 1.47 -11.05 13.47
C SER A 131 0.09 -10.51 13.80
N LEU A 132 -0.03 -9.26 14.23
CA LEU A 132 -1.30 -8.60 14.47
C LEU A 132 -2.15 -8.52 13.18
N ALA A 133 -1.56 -8.07 12.08
CA ALA A 133 -2.24 -8.00 10.78
C ALA A 133 -2.75 -9.38 10.33
N SER A 134 -1.94 -10.42 10.49
CA SER A 134 -2.33 -11.80 10.20
C SER A 134 -3.50 -12.26 11.08
N ASN A 135 -3.47 -11.99 12.39
CA ASN A 135 -4.52 -12.34 13.34
C ASN A 135 -5.85 -11.61 13.05
N LEU A 136 -5.78 -10.38 12.57
CA LEU A 136 -6.93 -9.61 12.10
C LEU A 136 -7.51 -10.16 10.78
N GLY A 137 -6.79 -11.03 10.08
CA GLY A 137 -7.22 -11.62 8.82
C GLY A 137 -6.90 -10.76 7.59
N LEU A 138 -5.88 -9.90 7.67
CA LEU A 138 -5.45 -9.12 6.52
C LEU A 138 -4.86 -10.02 5.43
N ASN A 139 -4.97 -9.61 4.18
CA ASN A 139 -4.46 -10.33 3.02
C ASN A 139 -2.98 -10.03 2.76
N TYR A 140 -2.53 -8.83 3.13
CA TYR A 140 -1.16 -8.38 2.90
C TYR A 140 -0.69 -7.33 3.91
N CYS A 141 0.62 -7.21 4.02
CA CYS A 141 1.29 -6.10 4.69
C CYS A 141 2.26 -5.38 3.75
N ILE A 142 2.44 -4.09 4.00
CA ILE A 142 3.56 -3.31 3.47
C ILE A 142 4.56 -3.10 4.61
N LEU A 143 5.76 -3.67 4.46
CA LEU A 143 6.80 -3.68 5.50
C LEU A 143 7.97 -2.78 5.10
N GLY A 144 8.37 -1.89 5.98
CA GLY A 144 9.51 -1.00 5.77
C GLY A 144 9.65 0.10 6.84
N PRO A 145 10.52 1.08 6.57
CA PRO A 145 11.26 1.32 5.33
C PRO A 145 12.48 0.39 5.15
N ILE A 146 12.80 0.02 3.90
CA ILE A 146 13.96 -0.81 3.59
C ILE A 146 15.25 0.00 3.65
N LYS A 147 15.28 1.14 2.93
CA LYS A 147 16.43 2.05 2.88
C LYS A 147 16.25 3.20 3.87
N ASP A 148 17.36 3.79 4.30
CA ASP A 148 17.34 4.98 5.15
C ASP A 148 16.63 6.13 4.44
N LYS A 149 15.80 6.86 5.17
CA LYS A 149 15.22 8.12 4.69
C LYS A 149 16.15 9.26 5.10
N LEU A 150 16.65 9.98 4.11
CA LEU A 150 17.54 11.12 4.28
C LEU A 150 16.79 12.43 3.98
N ILE A 151 17.01 13.44 4.82
CA ILE A 151 16.69 14.85 4.55
C ILE A 151 17.97 15.64 4.86
N ASP A 152 18.43 16.43 3.91
CA ASP A 152 19.67 17.24 4.03
C ASP A 152 20.88 16.39 4.49
N LYS A 153 21.02 15.20 3.91
CA LYS A 153 22.07 14.20 4.24
C LYS A 153 22.02 13.64 5.67
N LYS A 154 20.99 13.97 6.45
CA LYS A 154 20.77 13.40 7.78
C LYS A 154 19.75 12.27 7.70
N ILE A 155 20.03 11.15 8.39
CA ILE A 155 19.09 10.03 8.50
C ILE A 155 17.94 10.46 9.41
N ILE A 156 16.74 10.58 8.85
CA ILE A 156 15.50 10.89 9.60
C ILE A 156 14.81 9.60 10.04
N THR A 157 14.86 8.58 9.20
CA THR A 157 14.32 7.26 9.55
C THR A 157 15.32 6.20 9.08
N LYS A 158 15.77 5.34 9.99
CA LYS A 158 16.66 4.24 9.65
C LYS A 158 15.91 3.11 8.97
N GLY A 159 16.41 2.65 7.83
CA GLY A 159 15.91 1.47 7.14
C GLY A 159 16.19 0.18 7.90
N ILE A 160 15.35 -0.82 7.69
CA ILE A 160 15.54 -2.15 8.29
C ILE A 160 16.55 -3.01 7.51
N GLY A 161 16.80 -2.68 6.24
CA GLY A 161 17.64 -3.46 5.33
C GLY A 161 16.96 -4.76 4.85
N TRP A 162 17.55 -5.37 3.82
CA TRP A 162 16.98 -6.56 3.19
C TRP A 162 17.07 -7.81 4.04
N ASP A 163 18.16 -8.01 4.81
CA ASP A 163 18.33 -9.21 5.63
C ASP A 163 17.27 -9.29 6.74
N LYS A 164 17.07 -8.18 7.46
CA LYS A 164 16.04 -8.10 8.50
C LYS A 164 14.63 -8.18 7.93
N PHE A 165 14.40 -7.61 6.75
CA PHE A 165 13.15 -7.76 6.03
C PHE A 165 12.88 -9.23 5.70
N ALA A 166 13.86 -9.94 5.12
CA ALA A 166 13.74 -11.35 4.76
C ALA A 166 13.45 -12.24 5.98
N ASP A 167 14.08 -11.97 7.12
CA ASP A 167 13.85 -12.71 8.36
C ASP A 167 12.41 -12.61 8.86
N MET A 168 11.74 -11.49 8.64
CA MET A 168 10.34 -11.30 8.95
C MET A 168 9.42 -11.85 7.86
N ALA A 169 9.74 -11.58 6.59
CA ALA A 169 8.89 -11.94 5.46
C ALA A 169 8.76 -13.46 5.28
N LYS A 170 9.86 -14.21 5.44
CA LYS A 170 9.86 -15.69 5.30
C LYS A 170 8.99 -16.42 6.33
N LYS A 171 8.71 -15.80 7.48
CA LYS A 171 7.86 -16.36 8.55
C LYS A 171 6.39 -15.94 8.43
N SER A 172 6.08 -15.01 7.53
CA SER A 172 4.75 -14.44 7.43
C SER A 172 3.76 -15.41 6.78
N LEU A 173 2.54 -15.43 7.33
CA LEU A 173 1.40 -16.18 6.79
C LEU A 173 0.61 -15.38 5.74
N ILE A 174 0.88 -14.08 5.61
CA ILE A 174 0.24 -13.18 4.65
C ILE A 174 1.28 -12.59 3.69
N LYS A 175 0.83 -12.07 2.55
CA LYS A 175 1.72 -11.47 1.56
C LYS A 175 2.44 -10.26 2.12
N ILE A 176 3.76 -10.15 1.89
CA ILE A 176 4.56 -9.00 2.32
C ILE A 176 5.10 -8.27 1.09
N TYR A 177 4.85 -6.96 1.05
CA TYR A 177 5.42 -6.03 0.07
C TYR A 177 6.44 -5.14 0.75
N ALA A 178 7.57 -4.89 0.08
CA ALA A 178 8.62 -4.03 0.61
C ALA A 178 8.36 -2.56 0.26
N ILE A 179 8.68 -1.62 1.16
CA ILE A 179 8.56 -0.18 0.92
C ILE A 179 9.76 0.58 1.49
N GLY A 180 10.03 1.76 0.94
CA GLY A 180 10.94 2.75 1.51
C GLY A 180 12.24 2.90 0.74
N GLY A 181 12.30 3.96 -0.09
CA GLY A 181 13.44 4.31 -0.92
C GLY A 181 13.70 3.35 -2.08
N LEU A 182 12.69 2.59 -2.51
CA LEU A 182 12.79 1.58 -3.56
C LEU A 182 12.44 2.16 -4.94
N SER A 183 13.02 1.55 -5.97
CA SER A 183 12.72 1.76 -7.39
C SER A 183 12.35 0.43 -8.05
N ASN A 184 11.96 0.46 -9.30
CA ASN A 184 11.68 -0.75 -10.07
C ASN A 184 12.88 -1.70 -10.17
N ASP A 185 14.12 -1.18 -10.13
CA ASP A 185 15.35 -1.99 -10.12
C ASP A 185 15.48 -2.85 -8.85
N ASP A 186 14.77 -2.49 -7.79
CA ASP A 186 14.76 -3.26 -6.55
C ASP A 186 13.80 -4.48 -6.58
N LEU A 187 13.01 -4.68 -7.64
CA LEU A 187 12.04 -5.80 -7.73
C LEU A 187 12.71 -7.16 -7.63
N GLU A 188 13.83 -7.35 -8.32
CA GLU A 188 14.56 -8.61 -8.30
C GLU A 188 15.13 -8.92 -6.90
N ILE A 189 15.74 -7.93 -6.24
CA ILE A 189 16.27 -8.10 -4.89
C ILE A 189 15.14 -8.32 -3.88
N ALA A 190 14.00 -7.63 -4.04
CA ALA A 190 12.82 -7.83 -3.20
C ALA A 190 12.32 -9.27 -3.26
N SER A 191 12.20 -9.85 -4.47
CA SER A 191 11.79 -11.23 -4.67
C SER A 191 12.76 -12.23 -4.03
N LYS A 192 14.07 -12.00 -4.16
CA LYS A 192 15.10 -12.83 -3.51
C LYS A 192 15.01 -12.80 -1.98
N HIS A 193 14.40 -11.75 -1.41
CA HIS A 193 14.20 -11.57 0.03
C HIS A 193 12.75 -11.86 0.47
N TYR A 194 12.01 -12.70 -0.25
CA TYR A 194 10.66 -13.16 0.08
C TYR A 194 9.56 -12.08 -0.01
N ALA A 195 9.81 -10.92 -0.61
CA ALA A 195 8.76 -9.98 -0.91
C ALA A 195 7.88 -10.49 -2.06
N CYS A 196 6.57 -10.28 -1.97
CA CYS A 196 5.65 -10.50 -3.09
C CYS A 196 5.77 -9.41 -4.15
N GLY A 197 6.43 -8.32 -3.82
CA GLY A 197 6.66 -7.16 -4.66
C GLY A 197 7.07 -5.95 -3.86
N ILE A 198 7.01 -4.77 -4.49
CA ILE A 198 7.37 -3.50 -3.85
C ILE A 198 6.19 -2.54 -3.85
N ALA A 199 6.19 -1.61 -2.88
CA ALA A 199 5.24 -0.52 -2.80
C ALA A 199 5.99 0.82 -2.84
N GLY A 200 5.40 1.84 -3.44
CA GLY A 200 6.05 3.13 -3.52
C GLY A 200 5.13 4.30 -3.86
N ILE A 201 5.59 5.49 -3.50
CA ILE A 201 4.96 6.77 -3.82
C ILE A 201 5.72 7.42 -4.98
N SER A 202 7.01 7.73 -4.77
CA SER A 202 7.83 8.50 -5.70
C SER A 202 8.14 7.77 -7.00
N MET A 203 8.26 6.45 -6.97
CA MET A 203 8.50 5.65 -8.18
C MET A 203 7.35 5.71 -9.20
N PHE A 204 6.16 6.15 -8.77
CA PHE A 204 4.96 6.33 -9.60
C PHE A 204 4.58 7.80 -9.79
N ASN A 205 5.42 8.73 -9.31
CA ASN A 205 5.19 10.18 -9.39
C ASN A 205 6.35 10.89 -10.11
N GLN A 206 7.00 10.22 -11.07
CA GLN A 206 8.05 10.87 -11.86
C GLN A 206 7.37 11.85 -12.83
N SER A 207 7.54 13.14 -12.54
CA SER A 207 7.29 14.19 -13.52
C SER A 207 8.33 14.03 -14.63
N SER A 208 7.86 13.83 -15.85
CA SER A 208 8.64 13.87 -17.08
C SER A 208 9.29 15.22 -17.26
#